data_33fa7c94e980a8cbf96f6e1331bddf15
#
_entry.id   33fa7c94e980a8cbf96f6e1331bddf15
#
_cell.length_a   1.000
_cell.length_b   1.000
_cell.length_c   1.000
_cell.angle_alpha   90.00
_cell.angle_beta   90.00
_cell.angle_gamma   90.00
#
_symmetry.space_group_name_H-M   'P 1'
#
loop_
_entity.id
_entity.type
_entity.pdbx_description
1 polymer ?
#
loop_
_entity_poly.entity_id
_entity_poly.type
_entity_poly.pdbx_seq_one_letter_code
_entity_poly.pdbx_strand_id
1 'polypeptide(L)'
;MKKMMLGNEAIARGMYESGIHIISSYPGTPSTEITEFAAKYDDIYAEWAPNEKVAVEVAVGASIAGARAAACMKHVGFNVAADPAFTASYTGVNAGLVLCVADDPGLHSSQNEQDTRRLAIAAKIPVLEPSDSTECRDFVKLAAILSEQFDTPVILRLSTRVAHSQSLVELCEPENVPNKPYEKNPGKYVMMPGMAKVRHSFVEKRLKDMSAWAESTAINPVEINDKKIGIIASGIAYQYAKEAVPNASFLKLGLTYPLPEKLIRDFAAQVEKVYVVEELEPVTEEFCKMLGLSVIGKDILSLEGEYSTEMIKKAILGVEDAVFTQDEQLPVRPPIMCPGCPHRGAHYVLKKLGVTVTGDIGCYTLGALPPMQSIDTCICMGASVSMVHGFGLADPEFNKKTVAILGDSTFIHSGITPLINILYNKGVGTVIILDNSITGMTGHQQNPTTGYTLKGDATNMISLEKLCEAIGVKRVRVEDPFDLDGFEKAVKKEVAAPEPSVIISRRPCALLKGVKFPGPISINKDKCVGCKMCMRIGCPAIVLKNGRPVIDSTLCNGCGLCKRVCKPNAIGTEE
;
A
#
# COMPACT_ATOMS: atom_id res chain seq x y z
N MET A 1 -4.61 19.46 -25.43
CA MET A 1 -3.29 19.83 -24.86
C MET A 1 -2.62 18.58 -24.35
N LYS A 2 -1.32 18.36 -24.66
CA LYS A 2 -0.58 17.19 -24.15
C LYS A 2 0.26 17.58 -22.94
N LYS A 3 0.29 16.72 -21.91
CA LYS A 3 1.06 16.93 -20.68
C LYS A 3 1.78 15.63 -20.32
N MET A 4 3.05 15.73 -19.85
CA MET A 4 3.75 14.62 -19.24
C MET A 4 3.15 14.34 -17.87
N MET A 5 2.67 13.12 -17.62
CA MET A 5 1.97 12.73 -16.38
C MET A 5 2.47 11.38 -15.89
N LEU A 6 2.52 11.23 -14.57
CA LEU A 6 2.63 9.91 -13.92
C LEU A 6 1.35 9.09 -14.18
N GLY A 7 1.44 7.76 -14.14
CA GLY A 7 0.24 6.92 -14.21
C GLY A 7 -0.80 7.28 -13.16
N ASN A 8 -0.38 7.46 -11.91
CA ASN A 8 -1.26 7.90 -10.81
C ASN A 8 -1.89 9.29 -11.07
N GLU A 9 -1.12 10.25 -11.61
CA GLU A 9 -1.65 11.57 -11.99
C GLU A 9 -2.65 11.47 -13.14
N ALA A 10 -2.38 10.60 -14.11
CA ALA A 10 -3.25 10.38 -15.25
C ALA A 10 -4.59 9.74 -14.86
N ILE A 11 -4.59 8.81 -13.89
CA ILE A 11 -5.84 8.26 -13.32
C ILE A 11 -6.66 9.37 -12.68
N ALA A 12 -6.06 10.20 -11.81
CA ALA A 12 -6.74 11.32 -11.19
C ALA A 12 -7.33 12.29 -12.24
N ARG A 13 -6.59 12.52 -13.33
CA ARG A 13 -7.08 13.31 -14.48
C ARG A 13 -8.27 12.64 -15.16
N GLY A 14 -8.20 11.34 -15.41
CA GLY A 14 -9.30 10.57 -16.00
C GLY A 14 -10.55 10.53 -15.11
N MET A 15 -10.38 10.47 -13.79
CA MET A 15 -11.48 10.59 -12.82
C MET A 15 -12.20 11.95 -12.96
N TYR A 16 -11.41 13.04 -12.99
CA TYR A 16 -11.94 14.38 -13.23
C TYR A 16 -12.68 14.49 -14.56
N GLU A 17 -12.08 13.98 -15.65
CA GLU A 17 -12.66 14.02 -16.99
C GLU A 17 -13.95 13.20 -17.13
N SER A 18 -14.10 12.13 -16.35
CA SER A 18 -15.27 11.21 -16.41
C SER A 18 -16.36 11.48 -15.37
N GLY A 19 -16.26 12.57 -14.62
CA GLY A 19 -17.26 12.92 -13.61
C GLY A 19 -17.29 11.95 -12.41
N ILE A 20 -16.14 11.39 -12.03
CA ILE A 20 -16.00 10.72 -10.74
C ILE A 20 -15.77 11.81 -9.70
N HIS A 21 -16.80 12.08 -8.90
CA HIS A 21 -16.80 13.20 -7.95
C HIS A 21 -16.48 12.81 -6.50
N ILE A 22 -16.48 11.51 -6.17
CA ILE A 22 -16.28 11.04 -4.80
C ILE A 22 -15.18 9.99 -4.80
N ILE A 23 -14.11 10.27 -4.03
CA ILE A 23 -12.95 9.38 -3.90
C ILE A 23 -12.65 9.20 -2.42
N SER A 24 -12.67 7.95 -1.96
CA SER A 24 -12.28 7.57 -0.61
C SER A 24 -11.16 6.54 -0.66
N SER A 25 -10.10 6.73 0.12
CA SER A 25 -8.89 5.91 0.02
C SER A 25 -8.19 5.75 1.37
N TYR A 26 -7.35 4.73 1.50
CA TYR A 26 -6.33 4.69 2.53
C TYR A 26 -4.94 4.75 1.88
N PRO A 27 -3.98 5.53 2.44
CA PRO A 27 -2.68 5.71 1.81
C PRO A 27 -1.89 4.40 1.74
N GLY A 28 -1.44 4.02 0.54
CA GLY A 28 -0.66 2.80 0.32
C GLY A 28 0.13 2.88 -0.99
N THR A 29 1.46 3.00 -0.91
CA THR A 29 2.35 3.00 -2.09
C THR A 29 2.26 1.64 -2.81
N PRO A 30 1.99 1.60 -4.14
CA PRO A 30 2.19 2.69 -5.11
C PRO A 30 0.92 3.48 -5.53
N SER A 31 -0.22 3.39 -4.83
CA SER A 31 -1.49 4.02 -5.23
C SER A 31 -1.77 5.38 -4.56
N THR A 32 -0.99 5.79 -3.55
CA THR A 32 -1.26 6.96 -2.71
C THR A 32 -1.50 8.24 -3.51
N GLU A 33 -0.68 8.50 -4.51
CA GLU A 33 -0.67 9.73 -5.28
C GLU A 33 -1.94 9.92 -6.13
N ILE A 34 -2.69 8.85 -6.44
CA ILE A 34 -3.96 8.98 -7.19
C ILE A 34 -4.89 9.93 -6.45
N THR A 35 -5.11 9.68 -5.16
CA THR A 35 -6.01 10.49 -4.33
C THR A 35 -5.45 11.87 -4.05
N GLU A 36 -4.13 11.99 -3.86
CA GLU A 36 -3.45 13.29 -3.68
C GLU A 36 -3.55 14.18 -4.92
N PHE A 37 -3.43 13.61 -6.12
CA PHE A 37 -3.65 14.35 -7.37
C PHE A 37 -5.12 14.69 -7.58
N ALA A 38 -6.03 13.77 -7.28
CA ALA A 38 -7.47 14.01 -7.42
C ALA A 38 -7.97 15.11 -6.48
N ALA A 39 -7.42 15.20 -5.27
CA ALA A 39 -7.75 16.25 -4.30
C ALA A 39 -7.42 17.68 -4.77
N LYS A 40 -6.61 17.84 -5.83
CA LYS A 40 -6.29 19.14 -6.42
C LYS A 40 -7.41 19.69 -7.33
N TYR A 41 -8.40 18.88 -7.67
CA TYR A 41 -9.58 19.30 -8.42
C TYR A 41 -10.68 19.72 -7.46
N ASP A 42 -11.19 20.94 -7.60
CA ASP A 42 -12.23 21.48 -6.70
C ASP A 42 -13.54 20.70 -6.80
N ASP A 43 -13.87 20.18 -7.98
CA ASP A 43 -15.09 19.42 -8.24
C ASP A 43 -15.04 17.98 -7.71
N ILE A 44 -13.92 17.56 -7.15
CA ILE A 44 -13.74 16.22 -6.57
C ILE A 44 -13.72 16.31 -5.04
N TYR A 45 -14.63 15.61 -4.38
CA TYR A 45 -14.51 15.29 -2.97
C TYR A 45 -13.54 14.13 -2.81
N ALA A 46 -12.45 14.33 -2.11
CA ALA A 46 -11.45 13.31 -1.83
C ALA A 46 -11.15 13.26 -0.32
N GLU A 47 -11.05 12.04 0.22
CA GLU A 47 -10.80 11.83 1.64
C GLU A 47 -9.80 10.69 1.90
N TRP A 48 -9.14 10.74 3.06
CA TRP A 48 -8.48 9.60 3.67
C TRP A 48 -9.43 8.92 4.64
N ALA A 49 -9.89 7.72 4.28
CA ALA A 49 -10.64 6.85 5.19
C ALA A 49 -9.69 6.25 6.25
N PRO A 50 -10.21 5.79 7.39
CA PRO A 50 -9.38 5.14 8.41
C PRO A 50 -8.78 3.79 7.98
N ASN A 51 -9.41 3.09 7.02
CA ASN A 51 -8.89 1.90 6.36
C ASN A 51 -9.60 1.67 5.01
N GLU A 52 -9.11 0.70 4.24
CA GLU A 52 -9.60 0.41 2.88
C GLU A 52 -11.02 -0.17 2.86
N LYS A 53 -11.41 -0.92 3.91
CA LYS A 53 -12.79 -1.41 4.05
C LYS A 53 -13.78 -0.24 4.07
N VAL A 54 -13.52 0.74 4.93
CA VAL A 54 -14.36 1.95 5.02
C VAL A 54 -14.30 2.75 3.72
N ALA A 55 -13.14 2.85 3.07
CA ALA A 55 -13.00 3.54 1.79
C ALA A 55 -13.93 2.94 0.71
N VAL A 56 -13.95 1.61 0.57
CA VAL A 56 -14.84 0.93 -0.38
C VAL A 56 -16.30 1.08 0.02
N GLU A 57 -16.64 0.99 1.32
CA GLU A 57 -18.02 1.17 1.80
C GLU A 57 -18.56 2.58 1.48
N VAL A 58 -17.72 3.62 1.66
CA VAL A 58 -18.08 5.01 1.27
C VAL A 58 -18.33 5.11 -0.23
N ALA A 59 -17.42 4.55 -1.05
CA ALA A 59 -17.56 4.58 -2.50
C ALA A 59 -18.80 3.80 -2.99
N VAL A 60 -19.09 2.64 -2.40
CA VAL A 60 -20.33 1.87 -2.66
C VAL A 60 -21.56 2.68 -2.29
N GLY A 61 -21.58 3.32 -1.12
CA GLY A 61 -22.68 4.18 -0.68
C GLY A 61 -22.91 5.33 -1.66
N ALA A 62 -21.86 6.01 -2.10
CA ALA A 62 -21.93 7.09 -3.09
C ALA A 62 -22.46 6.59 -4.44
N SER A 63 -21.99 5.44 -4.91
CA SER A 63 -22.44 4.81 -6.15
C SER A 63 -23.94 4.46 -6.09
N ILE A 64 -24.41 3.84 -5.00
CA ILE A 64 -25.82 3.51 -4.80
C ILE A 64 -26.68 4.79 -4.75
N ALA A 65 -26.17 5.86 -4.12
CA ALA A 65 -26.83 7.16 -4.07
C ALA A 65 -26.87 7.89 -5.44
N GLY A 66 -26.14 7.40 -6.44
CA GLY A 66 -26.19 7.88 -7.82
C GLY A 66 -25.01 8.73 -8.26
N ALA A 67 -23.95 8.86 -7.46
CA ALA A 67 -22.72 9.56 -7.83
C ALA A 67 -21.64 8.56 -8.29
N ARG A 68 -20.94 8.85 -9.40
CA ARG A 68 -19.74 8.09 -9.75
C ARG A 68 -18.70 8.23 -8.66
N ALA A 69 -18.12 7.09 -8.23
CA ALA A 69 -17.20 7.05 -7.11
C ALA A 69 -16.01 6.13 -7.38
N ALA A 70 -14.92 6.36 -6.66
CA ALA A 70 -13.75 5.49 -6.68
C ALA A 70 -13.18 5.25 -5.27
N ALA A 71 -12.53 4.09 -5.11
CA ALA A 71 -11.67 3.81 -3.95
C ALA A 71 -10.29 3.38 -4.45
N CYS A 72 -9.22 3.95 -3.84
CA CYS A 72 -7.85 3.69 -4.25
C CYS A 72 -7.07 3.03 -3.11
N MET A 73 -6.30 1.99 -3.44
CA MET A 73 -5.53 1.21 -2.47
C MET A 73 -4.43 0.40 -3.15
N LYS A 74 -3.48 -0.10 -2.37
CA LYS A 74 -2.57 -1.14 -2.83
C LYS A 74 -3.19 -2.54 -2.68
N HIS A 75 -2.54 -3.58 -3.24
CA HIS A 75 -3.06 -4.95 -3.22
C HIS A 75 -3.36 -5.48 -1.80
N VAL A 76 -2.48 -5.23 -0.82
CA VAL A 76 -2.75 -5.66 0.58
C VAL A 76 -3.92 -4.92 1.21
N GLY A 77 -4.19 -3.68 0.77
CA GLY A 77 -5.39 -2.94 1.14
C GLY A 77 -6.66 -3.55 0.56
N PHE A 78 -6.57 -4.12 -0.65
CA PHE A 78 -7.69 -4.85 -1.23
C PHE A 78 -8.07 -6.09 -0.41
N ASN A 79 -7.11 -6.73 0.29
CA ASN A 79 -7.43 -7.80 1.24
C ASN A 79 -8.32 -7.29 2.38
N VAL A 80 -8.06 -6.07 2.89
CA VAL A 80 -8.88 -5.43 3.94
C VAL A 80 -10.27 -5.06 3.40
N ALA A 81 -10.34 -4.62 2.15
CA ALA A 81 -11.57 -4.23 1.45
C ALA A 81 -12.32 -5.39 0.80
N ALA A 82 -11.82 -6.62 0.88
CA ALA A 82 -12.39 -7.76 0.16
C ALA A 82 -13.86 -8.00 0.51
N ASP A 83 -14.24 -7.96 1.79
CA ASP A 83 -15.62 -8.20 2.22
C ASP A 83 -16.65 -7.27 1.53
N PRO A 84 -16.53 -5.93 1.62
CA PRO A 84 -17.44 -5.05 0.90
C PRO A 84 -17.31 -5.16 -0.63
N ALA A 85 -16.12 -5.40 -1.19
CA ALA A 85 -15.92 -5.54 -2.63
C ALA A 85 -16.63 -6.78 -3.20
N PHE A 86 -16.50 -7.95 -2.55
CA PHE A 86 -17.19 -9.18 -2.93
C PHE A 86 -18.71 -8.99 -2.91
N THR A 87 -19.23 -8.34 -1.88
CA THR A 87 -20.67 -8.07 -1.77
C THR A 87 -21.14 -7.03 -2.77
N ALA A 88 -20.34 -5.98 -3.04
CA ALA A 88 -20.66 -4.98 -4.07
C ALA A 88 -20.75 -5.57 -5.47
N SER A 89 -20.01 -6.62 -5.78
CA SER A 89 -20.17 -7.38 -7.02
C SER A 89 -21.58 -7.96 -7.17
N TYR A 90 -22.22 -8.36 -6.09
CA TYR A 90 -23.59 -8.89 -6.11
C TYR A 90 -24.65 -7.78 -6.11
N THR A 91 -24.47 -6.74 -5.28
CA THR A 91 -25.43 -5.63 -5.27
C THR A 91 -25.45 -4.84 -6.57
N GLY A 92 -24.31 -4.83 -7.28
CA GLY A 92 -24.11 -3.94 -8.42
C GLY A 92 -24.08 -2.48 -8.00
N VAL A 93 -24.31 -1.60 -8.96
CA VAL A 93 -24.15 -0.15 -8.83
C VAL A 93 -25.41 0.61 -9.30
N ASN A 94 -25.51 1.87 -8.95
CA ASN A 94 -26.45 2.82 -9.58
C ASN A 94 -25.66 3.76 -10.52
N ALA A 95 -24.59 4.34 -10.02
CA ALA A 95 -23.59 5.07 -10.80
C ALA A 95 -22.24 4.32 -10.76
N GLY A 96 -21.34 4.64 -11.67
CA GLY A 96 -20.06 3.95 -11.84
C GLY A 96 -19.22 3.88 -10.56
N LEU A 97 -18.70 2.69 -10.25
CA LEU A 97 -17.81 2.41 -9.12
C LEU A 97 -16.50 1.81 -9.62
N VAL A 98 -15.39 2.52 -9.39
CA VAL A 98 -14.05 2.09 -9.79
C VAL A 98 -13.20 1.81 -8.56
N LEU A 99 -12.56 0.65 -8.54
CA LEU A 99 -11.59 0.26 -7.51
C LEU A 99 -10.19 0.30 -8.13
N CYS A 100 -9.41 1.33 -7.83
CA CYS A 100 -8.03 1.41 -8.28
C CYS A 100 -7.14 0.63 -7.32
N VAL A 101 -6.58 -0.48 -7.79
CA VAL A 101 -5.74 -1.36 -6.97
C VAL A 101 -4.36 -1.47 -7.60
N ALA A 102 -3.32 -1.16 -6.84
CA ALA A 102 -1.95 -1.19 -7.31
C ALA A 102 -1.19 -2.37 -6.71
N ASP A 103 -0.73 -3.27 -7.58
CA ASP A 103 0.16 -4.37 -7.26
C ASP A 103 1.62 -3.90 -7.20
N ASP A 104 2.45 -4.60 -6.46
CA ASP A 104 3.85 -4.25 -6.23
C ASP A 104 4.79 -5.44 -6.55
N PRO A 105 4.94 -5.80 -7.86
CA PRO A 105 5.93 -6.78 -8.28
C PRO A 105 7.33 -6.37 -7.81
N GLY A 106 8.09 -7.31 -7.24
CA GLY A 106 9.41 -7.04 -6.69
C GLY A 106 9.40 -6.53 -5.25
N LEU A 107 8.24 -6.41 -4.59
CA LEU A 107 8.16 -6.07 -3.16
C LEU A 107 8.85 -4.75 -2.78
N HIS A 108 8.79 -3.72 -3.64
CA HIS A 108 9.47 -2.45 -3.40
C HIS A 108 9.01 -1.75 -2.11
N SER A 109 7.73 -1.91 -1.75
CA SER A 109 7.15 -1.32 -0.54
C SER A 109 6.11 -2.22 0.15
N SER A 110 6.14 -3.52 -0.09
CA SER A 110 5.11 -4.47 0.38
C SER A 110 5.71 -5.61 1.20
N GLN A 111 4.90 -6.20 2.07
CA GLN A 111 5.29 -7.34 2.90
C GLN A 111 5.12 -8.70 2.21
N ASN A 112 4.48 -8.74 1.06
CA ASN A 112 4.32 -9.94 0.22
C ASN A 112 4.03 -9.54 -1.22
N GLU A 113 4.22 -10.43 -2.17
CA GLU A 113 3.75 -10.33 -3.55
C GLU A 113 2.36 -10.92 -3.67
N GLN A 114 1.46 -10.21 -4.34
CA GLN A 114 0.10 -10.68 -4.62
C GLN A 114 -0.33 -10.21 -6.01
N ASP A 115 -1.20 -11.01 -6.62
CA ASP A 115 -1.86 -10.65 -7.87
C ASP A 115 -3.33 -10.33 -7.62
N THR A 116 -3.70 -9.08 -7.77
CA THR A 116 -5.09 -8.61 -7.59
C THR A 116 -6.07 -9.34 -8.50
N ARG A 117 -5.63 -9.83 -9.68
CA ARG A 117 -6.49 -10.60 -10.60
C ARG A 117 -7.07 -11.86 -9.95
N ARG A 118 -6.30 -12.56 -9.09
CA ARG A 118 -6.79 -13.75 -8.37
C ARG A 118 -7.97 -13.42 -7.46
N LEU A 119 -7.88 -12.32 -6.70
CA LEU A 119 -8.99 -11.86 -5.86
C LEU A 119 -10.16 -11.34 -6.68
N ALA A 120 -9.90 -10.63 -7.77
CA ALA A 120 -10.92 -10.15 -8.69
C ALA A 120 -11.73 -11.29 -9.32
N ILE A 121 -11.06 -12.37 -9.73
CA ILE A 121 -11.71 -13.61 -10.24
C ILE A 121 -12.61 -14.21 -9.16
N ALA A 122 -12.11 -14.33 -7.92
CA ALA A 122 -12.89 -14.88 -6.81
C ALA A 122 -14.10 -13.97 -6.47
N ALA A 123 -13.92 -12.65 -6.52
CA ALA A 123 -14.98 -11.66 -6.29
C ALA A 123 -15.93 -11.47 -7.49
N LYS A 124 -15.59 -12.01 -8.67
CA LYS A 124 -16.31 -11.84 -9.94
C LYS A 124 -16.41 -10.36 -10.35
N ILE A 125 -15.34 -9.61 -10.12
CA ILE A 125 -15.20 -8.20 -10.47
C ILE A 125 -14.27 -8.08 -11.69
N PRO A 126 -14.69 -7.43 -12.78
CA PRO A 126 -13.85 -7.27 -13.97
C PRO A 126 -12.61 -6.40 -13.71
N VAL A 127 -11.55 -6.68 -14.47
CA VAL A 127 -10.23 -6.03 -14.32
C VAL A 127 -9.80 -5.40 -15.62
N LEU A 128 -9.56 -4.09 -15.60
CA LEU A 128 -8.84 -3.34 -16.63
C LEU A 128 -7.39 -3.14 -16.19
N GLU A 129 -6.46 -3.29 -17.12
CA GLU A 129 -5.02 -3.23 -16.85
C GLU A 129 -4.32 -2.31 -17.87
N PRO A 130 -4.08 -1.03 -17.50
CA PRO A 130 -3.40 -0.08 -18.38
C PRO A 130 -1.90 -0.36 -18.46
N SER A 131 -1.28 -0.04 -19.59
CA SER A 131 0.14 -0.23 -19.87
C SER A 131 0.99 1.05 -19.79
N ASP A 132 0.35 2.23 -19.81
CA ASP A 132 1.00 3.53 -19.74
C ASP A 132 0.07 4.60 -19.15
N SER A 133 0.55 5.84 -19.01
CA SER A 133 -0.23 6.94 -18.45
C SER A 133 -1.42 7.34 -19.32
N THR A 134 -1.36 7.18 -20.64
CA THR A 134 -2.50 7.46 -21.51
C THR A 134 -3.64 6.49 -21.23
N GLU A 135 -3.32 5.20 -21.16
CA GLU A 135 -4.31 4.19 -20.80
C GLU A 135 -4.78 4.30 -19.35
N CYS A 136 -3.93 4.74 -18.41
CA CYS A 136 -4.36 5.05 -17.06
C CYS A 136 -5.52 6.05 -17.05
N ARG A 137 -5.43 7.13 -17.83
CA ARG A 137 -6.52 8.10 -17.98
C ARG A 137 -7.73 7.50 -18.69
N ASP A 138 -7.52 6.79 -19.80
CA ASP A 138 -8.62 6.31 -20.62
C ASP A 138 -9.36 5.13 -19.98
N PHE A 139 -8.63 4.25 -19.32
CA PHE A 139 -9.23 3.06 -18.71
C PHE A 139 -10.00 3.37 -17.42
N VAL A 140 -9.62 4.41 -16.66
CA VAL A 140 -10.47 4.82 -15.51
C VAL A 140 -11.79 5.41 -15.98
N LYS A 141 -11.79 6.14 -17.11
CA LYS A 141 -13.03 6.63 -17.75
C LYS A 141 -13.87 5.45 -18.24
N LEU A 142 -13.25 4.52 -18.95
CA LEU A 142 -13.91 3.31 -19.43
C LEU A 142 -14.44 2.45 -18.29
N ALA A 143 -13.68 2.32 -17.18
CA ALA A 143 -14.11 1.58 -16.00
C ALA A 143 -15.44 2.11 -15.41
N ALA A 144 -15.60 3.42 -15.34
CA ALA A 144 -16.86 4.03 -14.88
C ALA A 144 -18.03 3.69 -15.82
N ILE A 145 -17.81 3.73 -17.14
CA ILE A 145 -18.82 3.38 -18.15
C ILE A 145 -19.17 1.89 -18.07
N LEU A 146 -18.18 1.00 -18.04
CA LEU A 146 -18.40 -0.45 -17.94
C LEU A 146 -19.07 -0.83 -16.62
N SER A 147 -18.74 -0.15 -15.53
CA SER A 147 -19.39 -0.33 -14.25
C SER A 147 -20.89 -0.11 -14.35
N GLU A 148 -21.31 0.98 -14.99
CA GLU A 148 -22.72 1.30 -15.21
C GLU A 148 -23.41 0.35 -16.21
N GLN A 149 -22.71 0.03 -17.30
CA GLN A 149 -23.23 -0.83 -18.37
C GLN A 149 -23.49 -2.25 -17.89
N PHE A 150 -22.58 -2.78 -17.08
CA PHE A 150 -22.62 -4.17 -16.61
C PHE A 150 -23.08 -4.34 -15.17
N ASP A 151 -23.49 -3.26 -14.50
CA ASP A 151 -24.02 -3.27 -13.12
C ASP A 151 -23.04 -3.94 -12.14
N THR A 152 -21.78 -3.47 -12.09
CA THR A 152 -20.70 -4.06 -11.28
C THR A 152 -19.64 -3.03 -10.94
N PRO A 153 -18.96 -3.12 -9.77
CA PRO A 153 -17.68 -2.44 -9.62
C PRO A 153 -16.70 -2.91 -10.71
N VAL A 154 -15.74 -2.08 -11.07
CA VAL A 154 -14.64 -2.42 -11.99
C VAL A 154 -13.32 -2.15 -11.30
N ILE A 155 -12.40 -3.10 -11.32
CA ILE A 155 -11.03 -2.90 -10.84
C ILE A 155 -10.19 -2.31 -11.99
N LEU A 156 -9.51 -1.21 -11.70
CA LEU A 156 -8.39 -0.70 -12.48
C LEU A 156 -7.12 -1.16 -11.78
N ARG A 157 -6.46 -2.19 -12.35
CA ARG A 157 -5.24 -2.79 -11.80
C ARG A 157 -4.01 -2.08 -12.34
N LEU A 158 -3.11 -1.71 -11.46
CA LEU A 158 -1.83 -1.07 -11.78
C LEU A 158 -0.68 -1.93 -11.27
N SER A 159 0.50 -1.75 -11.84
CA SER A 159 1.77 -2.14 -11.21
C SER A 159 2.53 -0.89 -10.77
N THR A 160 3.52 -1.06 -9.88
CA THR A 160 4.40 0.03 -9.42
C THR A 160 4.99 0.81 -10.59
N ARG A 161 5.39 0.13 -11.67
CA ARG A 161 5.99 0.79 -12.85
C ARG A 161 5.00 1.65 -13.59
N VAL A 162 3.79 1.17 -13.84
CA VAL A 162 2.75 1.97 -14.50
C VAL A 162 2.34 3.15 -13.62
N ALA A 163 2.21 2.95 -12.31
CA ALA A 163 1.84 3.99 -11.36
C ALA A 163 2.82 5.17 -11.36
N HIS A 164 4.12 4.89 -11.46
CA HIS A 164 5.20 5.88 -11.30
C HIS A 164 5.99 6.19 -12.57
N SER A 165 5.72 5.54 -13.71
CA SER A 165 6.27 5.95 -14.99
C SER A 165 5.55 7.18 -15.56
N GLN A 166 6.20 7.88 -16.47
CA GLN A 166 5.64 9.09 -17.12
C GLN A 166 5.52 8.90 -18.62
N SER A 167 4.37 9.29 -19.16
CA SER A 167 4.18 9.42 -20.60
C SER A 167 3.33 10.65 -20.94
N LEU A 168 3.30 11.00 -22.25
CA LEU A 168 2.50 12.12 -22.74
C LEU A 168 1.02 11.74 -22.76
N VAL A 169 0.21 12.47 -22.02
CA VAL A 169 -1.25 12.29 -21.93
C VAL A 169 -1.95 13.47 -22.59
N GLU A 170 -2.90 13.19 -23.47
CA GLU A 170 -3.77 14.20 -24.07
C GLU A 170 -4.89 14.55 -23.11
N LEU A 171 -5.00 15.83 -22.72
CA LEU A 171 -6.02 16.29 -21.78
C LEU A 171 -7.33 16.57 -22.54
N CYS A 172 -8.44 16.06 -22.00
CA CYS A 172 -9.81 16.33 -22.47
C CYS A 172 -10.53 17.26 -21.48
N GLU A 173 -11.60 17.89 -21.95
CA GLU A 173 -12.51 18.62 -21.08
C GLU A 173 -13.33 17.65 -20.22
N PRO A 174 -13.70 18.03 -18.97
CA PRO A 174 -14.51 17.17 -18.12
C PRO A 174 -15.91 16.99 -18.68
N GLU A 175 -16.42 15.77 -18.59
CA GLU A 175 -17.79 15.46 -18.94
C GLU A 175 -18.72 15.91 -17.79
N ASN A 176 -19.80 16.59 -18.13
CA ASN A 176 -20.84 16.88 -17.14
C ASN A 176 -21.71 15.63 -16.94
N VAL A 177 -21.40 14.85 -15.92
CA VAL A 177 -22.15 13.63 -15.57
C VAL A 177 -23.02 13.92 -14.35
N PRO A 178 -24.34 14.13 -14.52
CA PRO A 178 -25.22 14.39 -13.39
C PRO A 178 -25.39 13.13 -12.52
N ASN A 179 -25.57 13.35 -11.22
CA ASN A 179 -25.92 12.27 -10.32
C ASN A 179 -27.26 11.63 -10.72
N LYS A 180 -27.30 10.32 -10.70
CA LYS A 180 -28.54 9.55 -10.94
C LYS A 180 -29.44 9.60 -9.69
N PRO A 181 -30.77 9.61 -9.83
CA PRO A 181 -31.66 9.52 -8.69
C PRO A 181 -31.50 8.17 -7.98
N TYR A 182 -31.58 8.19 -6.65
CA TYR A 182 -31.66 6.97 -5.87
C TYR A 182 -33.06 6.37 -5.99
N GLU A 183 -33.10 5.07 -6.32
CA GLU A 183 -34.34 4.29 -6.33
C GLU A 183 -34.25 3.19 -5.27
N LYS A 184 -35.28 3.11 -4.41
CA LYS A 184 -35.34 2.07 -3.38
C LYS A 184 -35.54 0.70 -4.02
N ASN A 185 -34.54 -0.16 -3.93
CA ASN A 185 -34.57 -1.52 -4.48
C ASN A 185 -33.94 -2.54 -3.52
N PRO A 186 -34.69 -3.00 -2.48
CA PRO A 186 -34.17 -3.99 -1.54
C PRO A 186 -33.76 -5.30 -2.20
N GLY A 187 -34.45 -5.72 -3.28
CA GLY A 187 -34.11 -6.93 -4.03
C GLY A 187 -32.73 -6.88 -4.67
N LYS A 188 -32.26 -5.67 -5.00
CA LYS A 188 -30.92 -5.42 -5.56
C LYS A 188 -29.85 -5.19 -4.48
N TYR A 189 -30.16 -4.38 -3.46
CA TYR A 189 -29.15 -3.85 -2.55
C TYR A 189 -29.07 -4.54 -1.19
N VAL A 190 -30.01 -5.44 -0.86
CA VAL A 190 -29.98 -6.19 0.42
C VAL A 190 -29.60 -7.66 0.16
N MET A 191 -28.36 -8.02 0.49
CA MET A 191 -27.83 -9.36 0.21
C MET A 191 -28.20 -10.38 1.30
N MET A 192 -29.50 -10.61 1.47
CA MET A 192 -29.99 -11.79 2.19
C MET A 192 -29.91 -13.03 1.29
N PRO A 193 -29.82 -14.25 1.84
CA PRO A 193 -29.60 -15.48 1.04
C PRO A 193 -30.54 -15.67 -0.15
N GLY A 194 -31.83 -15.30 0.00
CA GLY A 194 -32.81 -15.40 -1.09
C GLY A 194 -32.53 -14.43 -2.25
N MET A 195 -32.16 -13.19 -1.93
CA MET A 195 -31.81 -12.16 -2.93
C MET A 195 -30.45 -12.47 -3.56
N ALA A 196 -29.49 -12.89 -2.75
CA ALA A 196 -28.15 -13.26 -3.21
C ALA A 196 -28.18 -14.38 -4.25
N LYS A 197 -29.07 -15.40 -4.11
CA LYS A 197 -29.24 -16.45 -5.12
C LYS A 197 -29.67 -15.90 -6.48
N VAL A 198 -30.60 -14.97 -6.49
CA VAL A 198 -31.06 -14.31 -7.73
C VAL A 198 -29.93 -13.49 -8.34
N ARG A 199 -29.26 -12.69 -7.52
CA ARG A 199 -28.12 -11.87 -7.95
C ARG A 199 -26.94 -12.71 -8.44
N HIS A 200 -26.72 -13.90 -7.87
CA HIS A 200 -25.65 -14.80 -8.33
C HIS A 200 -25.84 -15.21 -9.80
N SER A 201 -27.04 -15.59 -10.20
CA SER A 201 -27.34 -15.90 -11.61
C SER A 201 -27.11 -14.71 -12.54
N PHE A 202 -27.43 -13.51 -12.07
CA PHE A 202 -27.14 -12.26 -12.79
C PHE A 202 -25.64 -12.03 -12.93
N VAL A 203 -24.87 -12.21 -11.86
CA VAL A 203 -23.41 -12.07 -11.86
C VAL A 203 -22.75 -13.02 -12.87
N GLU A 204 -23.16 -14.30 -12.91
CA GLU A 204 -22.62 -15.28 -13.86
C GLU A 204 -22.95 -14.92 -15.31
N LYS A 205 -24.19 -14.45 -15.56
CA LYS A 205 -24.57 -14.00 -16.90
C LYS A 205 -23.76 -12.77 -17.32
N ARG A 206 -23.63 -11.79 -16.45
CA ARG A 206 -22.86 -10.55 -16.68
C ARG A 206 -21.42 -10.81 -17.10
N LEU A 207 -20.74 -11.78 -16.46
CA LEU A 207 -19.38 -12.14 -16.83
C LEU A 207 -19.29 -12.69 -18.25
N LYS A 208 -20.27 -13.49 -18.67
CA LYS A 208 -20.35 -13.98 -20.06
C LYS A 208 -20.60 -12.84 -21.06
N ASP A 209 -21.53 -11.95 -20.72
CA ASP A 209 -21.84 -10.79 -21.57
C ASP A 209 -20.61 -9.87 -21.70
N MET A 210 -19.84 -9.69 -20.64
CA MET A 210 -18.63 -8.88 -20.64
C MET A 210 -17.46 -9.57 -21.38
N SER A 211 -17.32 -10.90 -21.26
CA SER A 211 -16.36 -11.66 -22.08
C SER A 211 -16.69 -11.53 -23.57
N ALA A 212 -17.97 -11.58 -23.95
CA ALA A 212 -18.40 -11.35 -25.32
C ALA A 212 -18.12 -9.92 -25.80
N TRP A 213 -18.30 -8.91 -24.94
CA TRP A 213 -17.91 -7.52 -25.23
C TRP A 213 -16.40 -7.40 -25.46
N ALA A 214 -15.60 -8.15 -24.68
CA ALA A 214 -14.14 -8.12 -24.77
C ALA A 214 -13.58 -8.67 -26.10
N GLU A 215 -14.37 -9.46 -26.85
CA GLU A 215 -13.96 -10.03 -28.13
C GLU A 215 -13.72 -9.01 -29.24
N SER A 216 -14.33 -7.81 -29.14
CA SER A 216 -14.29 -6.80 -30.20
C SER A 216 -13.93 -5.40 -29.71
N THR A 217 -13.52 -5.26 -28.45
CA THR A 217 -13.18 -3.97 -27.88
C THR A 217 -11.82 -3.46 -28.36
N ALA A 218 -11.71 -2.15 -28.57
CA ALA A 218 -10.48 -1.50 -29.00
C ALA A 218 -9.33 -1.57 -27.95
N ILE A 219 -9.63 -1.89 -26.69
CA ILE A 219 -8.60 -2.02 -25.65
C ILE A 219 -7.86 -3.36 -25.70
N ASN A 220 -8.34 -4.31 -26.52
CA ASN A 220 -7.68 -5.59 -26.79
C ASN A 220 -7.16 -5.64 -28.25
N PRO A 221 -6.24 -4.77 -28.67
CA PRO A 221 -5.78 -4.73 -30.04
C PRO A 221 -4.95 -5.96 -30.42
N VAL A 222 -5.10 -6.39 -31.66
CA VAL A 222 -4.27 -7.42 -32.30
C VAL A 222 -3.38 -6.77 -33.33
N GLU A 223 -2.09 -7.03 -33.28
CA GLU A 223 -1.10 -6.64 -34.26
C GLU A 223 -0.46 -7.89 -34.87
N ILE A 224 -0.66 -8.15 -36.13
CA ILE A 224 -0.01 -9.27 -36.82
C ILE A 224 1.18 -8.76 -37.63
N ASN A 225 2.38 -9.21 -37.19
CA ASN A 225 3.66 -8.92 -37.83
C ASN A 225 4.35 -10.24 -38.25
N ASP A 226 5.45 -10.65 -37.62
CA ASP A 226 6.05 -11.96 -37.83
C ASP A 226 5.20 -13.04 -37.16
N LYS A 227 4.74 -13.99 -37.93
CA LYS A 227 3.88 -15.09 -37.46
C LYS A 227 4.63 -16.21 -36.73
N LYS A 228 5.96 -16.16 -36.70
CA LYS A 228 6.76 -17.13 -35.92
C LYS A 228 6.56 -16.99 -34.41
N ILE A 229 6.38 -15.75 -33.93
CA ILE A 229 6.25 -15.41 -32.53
C ILE A 229 4.99 -14.58 -32.35
N GLY A 230 4.04 -15.10 -31.58
CA GLY A 230 2.92 -14.38 -31.02
C GLY A 230 3.09 -14.15 -29.53
N ILE A 231 2.80 -12.95 -29.06
CA ILE A 231 2.89 -12.58 -27.65
C ILE A 231 1.53 -12.08 -27.16
N ILE A 232 1.02 -12.70 -26.09
CA ILE A 232 -0.16 -12.21 -25.36
C ILE A 232 0.37 -11.54 -24.10
N ALA A 233 0.04 -10.26 -23.89
CA ALA A 233 0.53 -9.51 -22.73
C ALA A 233 -0.45 -8.42 -22.29
N SER A 234 -0.30 -7.95 -21.04
CA SER A 234 -1.07 -6.87 -20.43
C SER A 234 -0.17 -5.93 -19.64
N GLY A 235 -0.70 -4.78 -19.24
CA GLY A 235 -0.01 -3.82 -18.39
C GLY A 235 1.39 -3.46 -18.88
N ILE A 236 2.32 -3.27 -17.95
CA ILE A 236 3.71 -2.91 -18.25
C ILE A 236 4.45 -4.02 -19.00
N ALA A 237 4.08 -5.29 -18.76
CA ALA A 237 4.70 -6.43 -19.44
C ALA A 237 4.50 -6.37 -20.96
N TYR A 238 3.38 -5.79 -21.43
CA TYR A 238 3.20 -5.50 -22.85
C TYR A 238 4.26 -4.54 -23.40
N GLN A 239 4.55 -3.45 -22.69
CA GLN A 239 5.55 -2.47 -23.13
C GLN A 239 6.95 -3.10 -23.22
N TYR A 240 7.32 -3.86 -22.20
CA TYR A 240 8.60 -4.58 -22.19
C TYR A 240 8.71 -5.62 -23.30
N ALA A 241 7.64 -6.40 -23.54
CA ALA A 241 7.62 -7.39 -24.62
C ALA A 241 7.69 -6.74 -26.01
N LYS A 242 7.02 -5.59 -26.19
CA LYS A 242 7.03 -4.82 -27.42
C LYS A 242 8.44 -4.30 -27.75
N GLU A 243 9.17 -3.84 -26.74
CA GLU A 243 10.56 -3.39 -26.89
C GLU A 243 11.52 -4.58 -27.08
N ALA A 244 11.34 -5.67 -26.34
CA ALA A 244 12.21 -6.84 -26.39
C ALA A 244 12.14 -7.58 -27.73
N VAL A 245 10.93 -7.71 -28.30
CA VAL A 245 10.64 -8.50 -29.51
C VAL A 245 9.78 -7.68 -30.49
N PRO A 246 10.28 -6.56 -31.02
CA PRO A 246 9.46 -5.58 -31.74
C PRO A 246 8.80 -6.12 -33.02
N ASN A 247 9.34 -7.19 -33.61
CA ASN A 247 8.80 -7.81 -34.83
C ASN A 247 7.77 -8.91 -34.55
N ALA A 248 7.53 -9.31 -33.30
CA ALA A 248 6.53 -10.30 -32.99
C ALA A 248 5.10 -9.82 -33.31
N SER A 249 4.20 -10.76 -33.44
CA SER A 249 2.75 -10.47 -33.44
C SER A 249 2.27 -10.32 -31.97
N PHE A 250 1.34 -9.41 -31.74
CA PHE A 250 0.88 -9.09 -30.38
C PHE A 250 -0.64 -9.18 -30.26
N LEU A 251 -1.11 -9.79 -29.18
CA LEU A 251 -2.43 -9.57 -28.61
C LEU A 251 -2.23 -8.86 -27.27
N LYS A 252 -2.58 -7.59 -27.21
CA LYS A 252 -2.62 -6.85 -25.96
C LYS A 252 -3.97 -7.08 -25.26
N LEU A 253 -3.95 -7.34 -23.97
CA LEU A 253 -5.16 -7.46 -23.14
C LEU A 253 -5.29 -6.24 -22.24
N GLY A 254 -6.20 -5.34 -22.56
CA GLY A 254 -6.59 -4.22 -21.69
C GLY A 254 -7.66 -4.64 -20.68
N LEU A 255 -8.52 -5.62 -21.02
CA LEU A 255 -9.39 -6.33 -20.07
C LEU A 255 -8.76 -7.70 -19.76
N THR A 256 -8.29 -7.88 -18.54
CA THR A 256 -7.63 -9.12 -18.10
C THR A 256 -8.55 -10.05 -17.29
N TYR A 257 -9.76 -9.61 -16.99
CA TYR A 257 -10.85 -10.45 -16.49
C TYR A 257 -12.21 -9.77 -16.73
N PRO A 258 -13.23 -10.50 -17.27
CA PRO A 258 -13.10 -11.82 -17.89
C PRO A 258 -12.37 -11.77 -19.22
N LEU A 259 -11.64 -12.81 -19.57
CA LEU A 259 -10.82 -12.88 -20.78
C LEU A 259 -11.65 -13.21 -22.05
N PRO A 260 -11.27 -12.68 -23.23
CA PRO A 260 -11.92 -12.94 -24.52
C PRO A 260 -11.45 -14.25 -25.14
N GLU A 261 -12.21 -15.33 -24.97
CA GLU A 261 -11.84 -16.67 -25.40
C GLU A 261 -11.59 -16.78 -26.91
N LYS A 262 -12.54 -16.29 -27.71
CA LYS A 262 -12.47 -16.40 -29.17
C LYS A 262 -11.30 -15.58 -29.72
N LEU A 263 -11.11 -14.35 -29.27
CA LEU A 263 -10.00 -13.47 -29.69
C LEU A 263 -8.64 -14.13 -29.41
N ILE A 264 -8.48 -14.73 -28.22
CA ILE A 264 -7.25 -15.45 -27.86
C ILE A 264 -7.02 -16.64 -28.78
N ARG A 265 -8.05 -17.47 -29.05
CA ARG A 265 -7.96 -18.61 -29.97
C ARG A 265 -7.64 -18.17 -31.40
N ASP A 266 -8.32 -17.13 -31.90
CA ASP A 266 -8.13 -16.61 -33.25
C ASP A 266 -6.73 -16.03 -33.43
N PHE A 267 -6.17 -15.37 -32.39
CA PHE A 267 -4.80 -14.89 -32.40
C PHE A 267 -3.81 -16.07 -32.40
N ALA A 268 -3.98 -17.03 -31.49
CA ALA A 268 -3.08 -18.17 -31.36
C ALA A 268 -3.04 -19.01 -32.66
N ALA A 269 -4.15 -19.12 -33.39
CA ALA A 269 -4.22 -19.83 -34.67
C ALA A 269 -3.44 -19.14 -35.82
N GLN A 270 -3.04 -17.89 -35.68
CA GLN A 270 -2.34 -17.10 -36.69
C GLN A 270 -0.82 -17.12 -36.57
N VAL A 271 -0.30 -17.70 -35.47
CA VAL A 271 1.14 -17.70 -35.16
C VAL A 271 1.66 -19.10 -34.86
N GLU A 272 2.95 -19.34 -35.04
CA GLU A 272 3.56 -20.65 -34.87
C GLU A 272 3.79 -20.98 -33.37
N LYS A 273 4.20 -19.99 -32.59
CA LYS A 273 4.46 -20.13 -31.15
C LYS A 273 3.79 -18.98 -30.40
N VAL A 274 3.12 -19.30 -29.29
CA VAL A 274 2.48 -18.31 -28.43
C VAL A 274 3.23 -18.21 -27.12
N TYR A 275 3.64 -16.99 -26.77
CA TYR A 275 4.19 -16.66 -25.47
C TYR A 275 3.17 -15.82 -24.68
N VAL A 276 3.05 -16.09 -23.39
CA VAL A 276 2.27 -15.26 -22.47
C VAL A 276 3.26 -14.52 -21.56
N VAL A 277 3.24 -13.20 -21.64
CA VAL A 277 4.14 -12.34 -20.86
C VAL A 277 3.31 -11.53 -19.86
N GLU A 278 3.35 -11.96 -18.62
CA GLU A 278 2.61 -11.35 -17.52
C GLU A 278 3.42 -11.43 -16.22
N GLU A 279 3.47 -10.35 -15.44
CA GLU A 279 4.09 -10.34 -14.11
C GLU A 279 3.20 -11.05 -13.10
N LEU A 280 3.81 -11.50 -11.98
CA LEU A 280 3.14 -12.18 -10.87
C LEU A 280 2.56 -13.55 -11.30
N GLU A 281 1.28 -13.79 -11.04
CA GLU A 281 0.63 -15.07 -11.23
C GLU A 281 0.29 -15.38 -12.71
N PRO A 282 0.31 -16.65 -13.13
CA PRO A 282 0.03 -17.07 -14.52
C PRO A 282 -1.48 -17.08 -14.86
N VAL A 283 -2.18 -15.96 -14.66
CA VAL A 283 -3.63 -15.87 -14.83
C VAL A 283 -4.05 -16.05 -16.30
N THR A 284 -3.40 -15.34 -17.20
CA THR A 284 -3.66 -15.42 -18.65
C THR A 284 -3.13 -16.73 -19.22
N GLU A 285 -1.97 -17.17 -18.77
CA GLU A 285 -1.36 -18.44 -19.20
C GLU A 285 -2.23 -19.64 -18.83
N GLU A 286 -2.70 -19.70 -17.58
CA GLU A 286 -3.61 -20.76 -17.10
C GLU A 286 -4.91 -20.78 -17.92
N PHE A 287 -5.46 -19.61 -18.21
CA PHE A 287 -6.66 -19.52 -19.06
C PHE A 287 -6.39 -20.04 -20.47
N CYS A 288 -5.29 -19.68 -21.09
CA CYS A 288 -4.89 -20.21 -22.39
C CYS A 288 -4.71 -21.73 -22.37
N LYS A 289 -4.04 -22.26 -21.34
CA LYS A 289 -3.88 -23.71 -21.14
C LYS A 289 -5.22 -24.42 -20.91
N MET A 290 -6.15 -23.82 -20.16
CA MET A 290 -7.51 -24.32 -19.97
C MET A 290 -8.29 -24.38 -21.29
N LEU A 291 -8.04 -23.45 -22.21
CA LEU A 291 -8.60 -23.48 -23.58
C LEU A 291 -7.97 -24.56 -24.48
N GLY A 292 -6.98 -25.32 -23.98
CA GLY A 292 -6.25 -26.31 -24.76
C GLY A 292 -5.18 -25.72 -25.69
N LEU A 293 -4.78 -24.48 -25.52
CA LEU A 293 -3.73 -23.84 -26.30
C LEU A 293 -2.33 -24.20 -25.77
N SER A 294 -1.40 -24.45 -26.68
CA SER A 294 0.01 -24.61 -26.34
C SER A 294 0.66 -23.24 -26.22
N VAL A 295 0.90 -22.80 -25.00
CA VAL A 295 1.52 -21.51 -24.72
C VAL A 295 2.73 -21.68 -23.80
N ILE A 296 3.69 -20.76 -23.92
CA ILE A 296 4.92 -20.71 -23.13
C ILE A 296 4.86 -19.43 -22.29
N GLY A 297 5.00 -19.54 -20.99
CA GLY A 297 4.94 -18.39 -20.07
C GLY A 297 5.90 -18.58 -18.90
N LYS A 298 5.39 -18.98 -17.74
CA LYS A 298 6.18 -19.16 -16.50
C LYS A 298 7.19 -20.31 -16.57
N ASP A 299 7.13 -21.13 -17.61
CA ASP A 299 8.18 -22.13 -17.87
C ASP A 299 9.55 -21.48 -18.16
N ILE A 300 9.56 -20.23 -18.67
CA ILE A 300 10.76 -19.48 -19.02
C ILE A 300 10.85 -18.08 -18.37
N LEU A 301 9.76 -17.60 -17.78
CA LEU A 301 9.65 -16.31 -17.10
C LEU A 301 9.42 -16.52 -15.60
N SER A 302 10.09 -15.70 -14.76
CA SER A 302 9.99 -15.82 -13.29
C SER A 302 8.57 -15.55 -12.79
N LEU A 303 8.21 -16.23 -11.69
CA LEU A 303 7.06 -15.87 -10.86
C LEU A 303 7.37 -14.72 -9.91
N GLU A 304 8.64 -14.48 -9.63
CA GLU A 304 9.12 -13.52 -8.64
C GLU A 304 9.58 -12.23 -9.32
N GLY A 305 9.21 -11.11 -8.72
CA GLY A 305 9.73 -9.81 -9.08
C GLY A 305 9.08 -9.16 -10.30
N GLU A 306 9.62 -8.00 -10.65
CA GLU A 306 9.23 -7.28 -11.87
C GLU A 306 10.05 -7.76 -13.08
N TYR A 307 9.46 -7.63 -14.26
CA TYR A 307 10.17 -7.94 -15.51
C TYR A 307 10.95 -6.75 -16.03
N SER A 308 11.86 -7.04 -16.95
CA SER A 308 12.55 -6.06 -17.78
C SER A 308 12.58 -6.50 -19.24
N THR A 309 12.87 -5.55 -20.12
CA THR A 309 13.05 -5.81 -21.56
C THR A 309 14.12 -6.88 -21.79
N GLU A 310 15.26 -6.82 -21.07
CA GLU A 310 16.37 -7.75 -21.20
C GLU A 310 15.99 -9.17 -20.77
N MET A 311 15.23 -9.31 -19.68
CA MET A 311 14.75 -10.62 -19.21
C MET A 311 13.86 -11.28 -20.25
N ILE A 312 12.92 -10.54 -20.83
CA ILE A 312 12.01 -11.05 -21.86
C ILE A 312 12.77 -11.39 -23.14
N LYS A 313 13.70 -10.53 -23.56
CA LYS A 313 14.53 -10.75 -24.75
C LYS A 313 15.37 -12.01 -24.61
N LYS A 314 16.02 -12.20 -23.46
CA LYS A 314 16.78 -13.42 -23.14
C LYS A 314 15.90 -14.66 -23.15
N ALA A 315 14.72 -14.59 -22.49
CA ALA A 315 13.81 -15.73 -22.37
C ALA A 315 13.23 -16.17 -23.71
N ILE A 316 12.83 -15.23 -24.59
CA ILE A 316 12.15 -15.53 -25.87
C ILE A 316 13.13 -15.74 -27.00
N LEU A 317 14.19 -14.92 -27.10
CA LEU A 317 15.11 -14.93 -28.23
C LEU A 317 16.45 -15.63 -27.91
N GLY A 318 16.75 -15.91 -26.64
CA GLY A 318 18.05 -16.44 -26.20
C GLY A 318 19.21 -15.45 -26.38
N VAL A 319 18.91 -14.15 -26.51
CA VAL A 319 19.90 -13.08 -26.73
C VAL A 319 20.12 -12.33 -25.44
N GLU A 320 21.38 -12.23 -25.01
CA GLU A 320 21.80 -11.37 -23.92
C GLU A 320 22.37 -10.08 -24.49
N ASP A 321 21.84 -8.94 -24.04
CA ASP A 321 22.45 -7.65 -24.33
C ASP A 321 23.75 -7.50 -23.53
N ALA A 322 24.72 -6.77 -24.08
CA ALA A 322 25.94 -6.46 -23.35
C ALA A 322 25.61 -5.63 -22.09
N VAL A 323 25.70 -6.26 -20.94
CA VAL A 323 25.49 -5.57 -19.65
C VAL A 323 26.69 -4.68 -19.39
N PHE A 324 26.45 -3.41 -19.13
CA PHE A 324 27.46 -2.51 -18.58
C PHE A 324 27.77 -2.97 -17.16
N THR A 325 28.85 -3.73 -16.97
CA THR A 325 29.34 -4.09 -15.65
C THR A 325 30.19 -2.96 -15.10
N GLN A 326 29.79 -2.38 -13.96
CA GLN A 326 30.70 -1.56 -13.18
C GLN A 326 31.56 -2.48 -12.30
N ASP A 327 32.88 -2.30 -12.35
CA ASP A 327 33.83 -3.03 -11.50
C ASP A 327 33.70 -2.65 -10.02
N GLU A 328 33.05 -1.54 -9.69
CA GLU A 328 32.82 -1.07 -8.32
C GLU A 328 31.52 -1.63 -7.76
N GLN A 329 31.60 -2.35 -6.64
CA GLN A 329 30.42 -2.73 -5.86
C GLN A 329 29.79 -1.47 -5.26
N LEU A 330 28.61 -1.10 -5.77
CA LEU A 330 27.84 0.01 -5.20
C LEU A 330 27.38 -0.37 -3.78
N PRO A 331 27.52 0.55 -2.79
CA PRO A 331 27.07 0.28 -1.44
C PRO A 331 25.54 0.13 -1.39
N VAL A 332 25.08 -0.94 -0.76
CA VAL A 332 23.66 -1.14 -0.47
C VAL A 332 23.19 -0.02 0.47
N ARG A 333 22.10 0.64 0.13
CA ARG A 333 21.47 1.72 0.92
C ARG A 333 20.09 1.27 1.43
N PRO A 334 20.00 0.45 2.48
CA PRO A 334 18.73 0.04 3.03
C PRO A 334 17.96 1.25 3.59
N PRO A 335 16.62 1.23 3.59
CA PRO A 335 15.84 2.26 4.22
C PRO A 335 16.16 2.32 5.72
N ILE A 336 16.28 3.54 6.26
CA ILE A 336 16.60 3.78 7.67
C ILE A 336 15.68 4.86 8.25
N MET A 337 15.47 4.81 9.56
CA MET A 337 14.76 5.87 10.25
C MET A 337 15.51 7.21 10.12
N CYS A 338 14.78 8.32 9.97
CA CYS A 338 15.32 9.65 9.78
C CYS A 338 16.17 10.15 10.97
N PRO A 339 17.09 11.11 10.79
CA PRO A 339 17.66 11.88 11.90
C PRO A 339 16.54 12.53 12.74
N GLY A 340 16.61 12.40 14.07
CA GLY A 340 15.57 12.94 14.95
C GLY A 340 14.24 12.18 14.99
N CYS A 341 14.15 11.04 14.33
CA CYS A 341 12.94 10.21 14.33
C CYS A 341 12.50 9.86 15.76
N PRO A 342 11.23 10.09 16.14
CA PRO A 342 10.73 9.85 17.49
C PRO A 342 10.79 8.36 17.86
N HIS A 343 10.62 7.45 16.92
CA HIS A 343 10.60 6.02 17.16
C HIS A 343 11.92 5.46 17.71
N ARG A 344 13.07 6.14 17.44
CA ARG A 344 14.40 5.68 17.91
C ARG A 344 14.50 5.54 19.41
N GLY A 345 13.90 6.45 20.18
CA GLY A 345 13.92 6.40 21.63
C GLY A 345 13.18 5.18 22.17
N ALA A 346 11.97 4.92 21.64
CA ALA A 346 11.19 3.75 22.00
C ALA A 346 11.93 2.44 21.69
N HIS A 347 12.43 2.29 20.46
CA HIS A 347 13.19 1.09 20.06
C HIS A 347 14.48 0.87 20.88
N TYR A 348 15.19 1.95 21.18
CA TYR A 348 16.38 1.88 22.04
C TYR A 348 16.05 1.32 23.41
N VAL A 349 14.95 1.78 24.03
CA VAL A 349 14.51 1.31 25.34
C VAL A 349 14.03 -0.14 25.28
N LEU A 350 13.21 -0.50 24.30
CA LEU A 350 12.71 -1.87 24.13
C LEU A 350 13.85 -2.88 23.97
N LYS A 351 14.83 -2.56 23.11
CA LYS A 351 16.05 -3.37 22.96
C LYS A 351 16.86 -3.46 24.27
N LYS A 352 17.02 -2.34 24.97
CA LYS A 352 17.74 -2.31 26.26
C LYS A 352 17.08 -3.20 27.30
N LEU A 353 15.74 -3.28 27.31
CA LEU A 353 14.97 -4.10 28.23
C LEU A 353 14.95 -5.58 27.82
N GLY A 354 15.26 -5.92 26.57
CA GLY A 354 15.20 -7.28 26.06
C GLY A 354 13.79 -7.87 26.07
N VAL A 355 12.78 -7.01 25.86
CA VAL A 355 11.39 -7.47 25.70
C VAL A 355 11.16 -7.97 24.29
N THR A 356 10.30 -8.96 24.13
CA THR A 356 9.82 -9.42 22.83
C THR A 356 8.79 -8.43 22.30
N VAL A 357 8.92 -8.04 21.04
CA VAL A 357 8.09 -7.01 20.43
C VAL A 357 7.29 -7.58 19.26
N THR A 358 5.97 -7.67 19.45
CA THR A 358 5.07 -7.86 18.33
C THR A 358 4.92 -6.52 17.59
N GLY A 359 5.51 -6.43 16.42
CA GLY A 359 5.55 -5.23 15.59
C GLY A 359 4.41 -5.15 14.59
N ASP A 360 4.32 -4.01 13.96
CA ASP A 360 3.28 -3.68 12.99
C ASP A 360 3.86 -2.88 11.81
N ILE A 361 3.01 -2.45 10.86
CA ILE A 361 3.40 -1.80 9.60
C ILE A 361 3.43 -0.28 9.77
N GLY A 362 4.60 0.32 9.53
CA GLY A 362 4.84 1.77 9.56
C GLY A 362 6.33 2.10 9.56
N CYS A 363 6.71 3.38 9.66
CA CYS A 363 8.13 3.80 9.76
C CYS A 363 8.89 3.07 10.90
N TYR A 364 8.20 2.74 11.96
CA TYR A 364 8.76 2.03 13.11
C TYR A 364 9.12 0.57 12.81
N THR A 365 8.58 -0.05 11.75
CA THR A 365 9.01 -1.39 11.30
C THR A 365 10.51 -1.43 10.98
N LEU A 366 11.10 -0.30 10.60
CA LEU A 366 12.54 -0.15 10.41
C LEU A 366 13.36 -0.40 11.70
N GLY A 367 12.70 -0.45 12.86
CA GLY A 367 13.30 -0.91 14.11
C GLY A 367 13.73 -2.38 14.11
N ALA A 368 13.28 -3.19 13.15
CA ALA A 368 13.76 -4.55 12.92
C ALA A 368 15.20 -4.60 12.38
N LEU A 369 15.63 -3.52 11.72
CA LEU A 369 16.96 -3.46 11.09
C LEU A 369 18.07 -3.09 12.08
N PRO A 370 19.33 -3.48 11.80
CA PRO A 370 20.48 -3.02 12.58
C PRO A 370 20.59 -1.48 12.61
N PRO A 371 21.08 -0.91 13.73
CA PRO A 371 21.52 -1.55 14.95
C PRO A 371 20.38 -1.74 15.98
N MET A 372 19.13 -1.36 15.66
CA MET A 372 18.01 -1.46 16.59
C MET A 372 17.63 -2.91 16.86
N GLN A 373 17.22 -3.67 15.87
CA GLN A 373 16.85 -5.09 15.99
C GLN A 373 15.94 -5.33 17.19
N SER A 374 14.87 -4.55 17.30
CA SER A 374 13.99 -4.48 18.46
C SER A 374 12.56 -4.88 18.13
N ILE A 375 12.33 -5.52 16.98
CA ILE A 375 11.04 -6.06 16.55
C ILE A 375 11.26 -7.53 16.22
N ASP A 376 10.40 -8.38 16.75
CA ASP A 376 10.50 -9.83 16.60
C ASP A 376 9.51 -10.38 15.57
N THR A 377 8.37 -9.71 15.38
CA THR A 377 7.34 -10.13 14.40
C THR A 377 6.70 -8.93 13.71
N CYS A 378 6.25 -9.13 12.46
CA CYS A 378 5.46 -8.14 11.71
C CYS A 378 4.63 -8.89 10.67
N ILE A 379 3.28 -8.79 10.75
CA ILE A 379 2.35 -9.53 9.88
C ILE A 379 1.54 -8.57 9.00
N CYS A 380 0.60 -7.83 9.59
CA CYS A 380 -0.24 -6.86 8.90
C CYS A 380 -0.67 -5.76 9.88
N MET A 381 -1.30 -4.70 9.36
CA MET A 381 -1.73 -3.56 10.17
C MET A 381 -2.71 -3.99 11.28
N GLY A 382 -2.38 -3.66 12.53
CA GLY A 382 -3.15 -4.01 13.73
C GLY A 382 -2.82 -5.37 14.34
N ALA A 383 -2.10 -6.24 13.63
CA ALA A 383 -1.81 -7.61 14.09
C ALA A 383 -0.96 -7.66 15.35
N SER A 384 -0.11 -6.67 15.60
CA SER A 384 0.72 -6.60 16.80
C SER A 384 -0.10 -6.76 18.09
N VAL A 385 -1.26 -6.08 18.14
CA VAL A 385 -2.16 -6.12 19.31
C VAL A 385 -2.83 -7.48 19.47
N SER A 386 -3.28 -8.11 18.38
CA SER A 386 -3.83 -9.47 18.44
C SER A 386 -2.77 -10.49 18.85
N MET A 387 -1.55 -10.34 18.35
CA MET A 387 -0.46 -11.29 18.59
C MET A 387 0.03 -11.27 20.05
N VAL A 388 0.12 -10.09 20.71
CA VAL A 388 0.48 -10.05 22.13
C VAL A 388 -0.55 -10.79 22.98
N HIS A 389 -1.83 -10.75 22.60
CA HIS A 389 -2.86 -11.55 23.24
C HIS A 389 -2.66 -13.05 22.98
N GLY A 390 -2.40 -13.44 21.74
CA GLY A 390 -2.10 -14.82 21.36
C GLY A 390 -0.90 -15.38 22.13
N PHE A 391 0.16 -14.58 22.29
CA PHE A 391 1.32 -14.95 23.10
C PHE A 391 0.95 -15.17 24.57
N GLY A 392 0.10 -14.30 25.13
CA GLY A 392 -0.41 -14.43 26.49
C GLY A 392 -1.26 -15.68 26.72
N LEU A 393 -2.02 -16.11 25.71
CA LEU A 393 -2.81 -17.35 25.77
C LEU A 393 -1.92 -18.59 25.67
N ALA A 394 -0.85 -18.52 24.86
CA ALA A 394 0.06 -19.63 24.66
C ALA A 394 1.02 -19.82 25.86
N ASP A 395 1.59 -18.72 26.38
CA ASP A 395 2.50 -18.72 27.51
C ASP A 395 2.35 -17.41 28.32
N PRO A 396 1.55 -17.42 29.40
CA PRO A 396 1.33 -16.25 30.26
C PRO A 396 2.61 -15.70 30.91
N GLU A 397 3.59 -16.56 31.23
CA GLU A 397 4.86 -16.13 31.81
C GLU A 397 5.76 -15.44 30.79
N PHE A 398 5.81 -15.97 29.57
CA PHE A 398 6.53 -15.34 28.47
C PHE A 398 5.91 -13.97 28.13
N ASN A 399 4.60 -13.85 28.20
CA ASN A 399 3.89 -12.59 27.90
C ASN A 399 4.25 -11.44 28.83
N LYS A 400 4.72 -11.70 30.05
CA LYS A 400 5.26 -10.69 30.96
C LYS A 400 6.54 -10.00 30.44
N LYS A 401 7.05 -10.42 29.30
CA LYS A 401 8.20 -9.82 28.59
C LYS A 401 7.86 -9.44 27.16
N THR A 402 6.57 -9.35 26.84
CA THR A 402 6.11 -9.07 25.48
C THR A 402 5.34 -7.76 25.42
N VAL A 403 5.55 -6.99 24.36
CA VAL A 403 4.81 -5.75 24.09
C VAL A 403 4.37 -5.72 22.63
N ALA A 404 3.19 -5.15 22.35
CA ALA A 404 2.78 -4.79 21.01
C ALA A 404 3.19 -3.36 20.70
N ILE A 405 3.69 -3.09 19.49
CA ILE A 405 3.94 -1.72 19.01
C ILE A 405 3.24 -1.47 17.69
N LEU A 406 2.61 -0.30 17.55
CA LEU A 406 2.00 0.16 16.32
C LEU A 406 1.92 1.69 16.29
N GLY A 407 1.76 2.27 15.10
CA GLY A 407 1.61 3.73 14.93
C GLY A 407 0.21 4.23 15.27
N ASP A 408 0.05 5.54 15.41
CA ASP A 408 -1.23 6.23 15.60
C ASP A 408 -2.24 5.93 14.48
N SER A 409 -1.83 6.10 13.23
CA SER A 409 -2.65 5.75 12.05
C SER A 409 -3.01 4.26 12.02
N THR A 410 -2.06 3.38 12.29
CA THR A 410 -2.27 1.93 12.31
C THR A 410 -3.22 1.51 13.45
N PHE A 411 -3.16 2.19 14.60
CA PHE A 411 -4.10 1.95 15.69
C PHE A 411 -5.55 2.28 15.28
N ILE A 412 -5.76 3.42 14.62
CA ILE A 412 -7.09 3.78 14.08
C ILE A 412 -7.51 2.81 12.97
N HIS A 413 -6.57 2.39 12.11
CA HIS A 413 -6.86 1.48 10.98
C HIS A 413 -7.41 0.14 11.44
N SER A 414 -6.69 -0.56 12.34
CA SER A 414 -7.04 -1.94 12.75
C SER A 414 -6.58 -2.30 14.17
N GLY A 415 -6.12 -1.34 14.99
CA GLY A 415 -5.64 -1.61 16.36
C GLY A 415 -6.74 -1.55 17.41
N ILE A 416 -7.85 -0.86 17.15
CA ILE A 416 -8.94 -0.65 18.11
C ILE A 416 -9.67 -1.96 18.43
N THR A 417 -10.08 -2.68 17.40
CA THR A 417 -10.85 -3.93 17.55
C THR A 417 -10.08 -5.03 18.28
N PRO A 418 -8.77 -5.28 18.01
CA PRO A 418 -8.02 -6.24 18.80
C PRO A 418 -7.76 -5.78 20.25
N LEU A 419 -7.68 -4.48 20.53
CA LEU A 419 -7.62 -3.99 21.90
C LEU A 419 -8.93 -4.28 22.66
N ILE A 420 -10.08 -4.07 22.02
CA ILE A 420 -11.39 -4.48 22.55
C ILE A 420 -11.42 -5.99 22.80
N ASN A 421 -10.89 -6.79 21.87
CA ASN A 421 -10.82 -8.25 22.02
C ASN A 421 -10.02 -8.69 23.25
N ILE A 422 -8.87 -8.05 23.52
CA ILE A 422 -8.07 -8.33 24.72
C ILE A 422 -8.89 -8.06 25.99
N LEU A 423 -9.54 -6.90 26.07
CA LEU A 423 -10.35 -6.51 27.23
C LEU A 423 -11.57 -7.42 27.41
N TYR A 424 -12.31 -7.68 26.35
CA TYR A 424 -13.51 -8.52 26.36
C TYR A 424 -13.20 -9.96 26.84
N ASN A 425 -12.07 -10.52 26.41
CA ASN A 425 -11.65 -11.87 26.75
C ASN A 425 -10.75 -11.93 28.01
N LYS A 426 -10.68 -10.83 28.78
CA LYS A 426 -9.88 -10.76 30.02
C LYS A 426 -8.40 -11.11 29.81
N GLY A 427 -7.87 -10.80 28.62
CA GLY A 427 -6.47 -10.98 28.30
C GLY A 427 -5.56 -9.98 29.02
N VAL A 428 -4.26 -10.22 28.94
CA VAL A 428 -3.22 -9.33 29.49
C VAL A 428 -2.25 -9.00 28.36
N GLY A 429 -1.81 -7.75 28.31
CA GLY A 429 -0.81 -7.30 27.34
C GLY A 429 -0.57 -5.80 27.40
N THR A 430 0.63 -5.38 27.04
CA THR A 430 0.99 -3.96 26.93
C THR A 430 1.04 -3.56 25.46
N VAL A 431 0.26 -2.54 25.11
CA VAL A 431 0.22 -1.96 23.77
C VAL A 431 0.92 -0.59 23.80
N ILE A 432 1.89 -0.38 22.94
CA ILE A 432 2.61 0.88 22.80
C ILE A 432 2.21 1.53 21.47
N ILE A 433 1.45 2.62 21.55
CA ILE A 433 1.05 3.42 20.37
C ILE A 433 2.13 4.46 20.12
N LEU A 434 2.81 4.35 18.98
CA LEU A 434 3.87 5.25 18.56
C LEU A 434 3.24 6.45 17.82
N ASP A 435 2.79 7.44 18.60
CA ASP A 435 2.13 8.65 18.08
C ASP A 435 3.16 9.66 17.60
N ASN A 436 3.31 9.75 16.27
CA ASN A 436 4.15 10.73 15.61
C ASN A 436 3.34 11.83 14.89
N SER A 437 2.03 11.85 15.10
CA SER A 437 1.08 12.85 14.58
C SER A 437 1.02 12.92 13.05
N ILE A 438 1.29 11.80 12.35
CA ILE A 438 1.20 11.74 10.88
C ILE A 438 1.30 10.29 10.37
N THR A 439 0.70 9.97 9.24
CA THR A 439 0.94 8.73 8.49
C THR A 439 2.21 8.89 7.67
N GLY A 440 3.38 8.59 8.29
CA GLY A 440 4.67 9.03 7.75
C GLY A 440 5.22 8.21 6.58
N MET A 441 5.00 6.87 6.58
CA MET A 441 5.67 5.95 5.65
C MET A 441 5.27 6.18 4.19
N THR A 442 4.03 6.55 3.94
CA THR A 442 3.42 6.68 2.61
C THR A 442 3.48 8.11 2.03
N GLY A 443 4.13 9.06 2.74
CA GLY A 443 4.30 10.43 2.25
C GLY A 443 3.74 11.53 3.17
N HIS A 444 3.52 11.27 4.44
CA HIS A 444 3.05 12.23 5.44
C HIS A 444 1.57 12.65 5.28
N GLN A 445 0.68 11.67 5.07
CA GLN A 445 -0.76 11.89 4.97
C GLN A 445 -1.38 12.16 6.34
N GLN A 446 -2.40 13.01 6.35
CA GLN A 446 -3.25 13.24 7.52
C GLN A 446 -4.02 11.97 7.87
N ASN A 447 -4.35 11.82 9.16
CA ASN A 447 -5.17 10.73 9.68
C ASN A 447 -6.09 11.27 10.81
N PRO A 448 -7.05 10.50 11.31
CA PRO A 448 -8.02 11.00 12.30
C PRO A 448 -7.43 11.55 13.61
N THR A 449 -6.15 11.27 13.90
CA THR A 449 -5.46 11.80 15.11
C THR A 449 -4.73 13.12 14.88
N THR A 450 -4.69 13.63 13.64
CA THR A 450 -3.92 14.84 13.29
C THR A 450 -4.73 16.13 13.35
N GLY A 451 -6.06 16.06 13.24
CA GLY A 451 -6.96 17.21 13.26
C GLY A 451 -7.09 17.95 11.94
N TYR A 452 -6.68 17.34 10.82
CA TYR A 452 -6.80 17.91 9.48
C TYR A 452 -7.32 16.88 8.48
N THR A 453 -8.12 17.35 7.51
CA THR A 453 -8.58 16.56 6.37
C THR A 453 -7.47 16.40 5.32
N LEU A 454 -7.70 15.58 4.29
CA LEU A 454 -6.80 15.46 3.12
C LEU A 454 -6.53 16.82 2.44
N LYS A 455 -7.55 17.67 2.30
CA LYS A 455 -7.43 19.00 1.69
C LYS A 455 -6.85 20.07 2.64
N GLY A 456 -6.55 19.70 3.89
CA GLY A 456 -5.92 20.58 4.87
C GLY A 456 -6.89 21.37 5.75
N ASP A 457 -8.17 21.11 5.65
CA ASP A 457 -9.19 21.75 6.49
C ASP A 457 -9.10 21.24 7.92
N ALA A 458 -9.24 22.13 8.90
CA ALA A 458 -9.29 21.76 10.30
C ALA A 458 -10.55 20.91 10.59
N THR A 459 -10.37 19.83 11.35
CA THR A 459 -11.44 18.91 11.72
C THR A 459 -11.26 18.38 13.14
N ASN A 460 -12.22 17.59 13.61
CA ASN A 460 -12.14 16.95 14.91
C ASN A 460 -10.94 15.99 14.97
N MET A 461 -10.11 16.16 16.00
CA MET A 461 -8.99 15.29 16.30
C MET A 461 -9.41 14.21 17.31
N ILE A 462 -9.16 12.95 16.99
CA ILE A 462 -9.38 11.86 17.92
C ILE A 462 -8.27 11.84 18.99
N SER A 463 -8.66 11.94 20.27
CA SER A 463 -7.74 11.70 21.40
C SER A 463 -7.56 10.20 21.59
N LEU A 464 -6.34 9.72 21.42
CA LEU A 464 -5.98 8.31 21.65
C LEU A 464 -6.20 7.91 23.11
N GLU A 465 -5.93 8.82 24.06
CA GLU A 465 -6.15 8.59 25.50
C GLU A 465 -7.63 8.32 25.78
N LYS A 466 -8.48 9.28 25.39
CA LYS A 466 -9.93 9.17 25.62
C LYS A 466 -10.53 7.95 24.92
N LEU A 467 -10.03 7.62 23.73
CA LEU A 467 -10.47 6.44 23.00
C LEU A 467 -10.11 5.15 23.75
N CYS A 468 -8.88 5.01 24.21
CA CYS A 468 -8.45 3.84 24.98
C CYS A 468 -9.22 3.73 26.32
N GLU A 469 -9.44 4.85 27.02
CA GLU A 469 -10.25 4.90 28.25
C GLU A 469 -11.71 4.51 27.99
N ALA A 470 -12.32 5.03 26.90
CA ALA A 470 -13.70 4.71 26.51
C ALA A 470 -13.89 3.23 26.16
N ILE A 471 -12.87 2.57 25.60
CA ILE A 471 -12.87 1.12 25.35
C ILE A 471 -12.81 0.33 26.67
N GLY A 472 -12.33 0.94 27.78
CA GLY A 472 -12.24 0.32 29.10
C GLY A 472 -10.82 0.03 29.59
N VAL A 473 -9.79 0.53 28.91
CA VAL A 473 -8.41 0.43 29.38
C VAL A 473 -8.22 1.33 30.59
N LYS A 474 -7.87 0.75 31.73
CA LYS A 474 -7.68 1.49 32.98
C LYS A 474 -6.27 2.09 33.13
N ARG A 475 -5.32 1.59 32.36
CA ARG A 475 -3.90 1.91 32.45
C ARG A 475 -3.45 2.53 31.14
N VAL A 476 -3.76 3.82 30.97
CA VAL A 476 -3.34 4.63 29.82
C VAL A 476 -2.29 5.62 30.27
N ARG A 477 -1.17 5.71 29.57
CA ARG A 477 -0.07 6.63 29.86
C ARG A 477 0.43 7.30 28.60
N VAL A 478 0.83 8.55 28.72
CA VAL A 478 1.51 9.29 27.64
C VAL A 478 2.95 9.55 28.07
N GLU A 479 3.90 9.14 27.25
CA GLU A 479 5.33 9.25 27.56
C GLU A 479 6.09 9.83 26.34
N ASP A 480 7.10 10.66 26.60
CA ASP A 480 8.02 11.13 25.55
C ASP A 480 9.12 10.08 25.33
N PRO A 481 9.25 9.49 24.13
CA PRO A 481 10.29 8.50 23.85
C PRO A 481 11.74 9.07 23.93
N PHE A 482 11.92 10.39 24.01
CA PHE A 482 13.23 11.01 24.23
C PHE A 482 13.58 11.19 25.71
N ASP A 483 12.61 11.06 26.61
CA ASP A 483 12.88 10.79 28.02
C ASP A 483 13.10 9.28 28.23
N LEU A 484 14.31 8.81 27.91
CA LEU A 484 14.65 7.39 27.90
C LEU A 484 14.41 6.71 29.26
N ASP A 485 14.69 7.42 30.35
CA ASP A 485 14.54 6.87 31.73
C ASP A 485 13.07 6.82 32.15
N GLY A 486 12.28 7.84 31.83
CA GLY A 486 10.84 7.87 32.04
C GLY A 486 10.14 6.79 31.24
N PHE A 487 10.46 6.68 29.95
CA PHE A 487 9.89 5.67 29.07
C PHE A 487 10.26 4.24 29.50
N GLU A 488 11.52 4.00 29.91
CA GLU A 488 11.96 2.70 30.43
C GLU A 488 11.19 2.29 31.68
N LYS A 489 10.99 3.23 32.61
CA LYS A 489 10.21 2.99 33.83
C LYS A 489 8.75 2.67 33.52
N ALA A 490 8.15 3.39 32.56
CA ALA A 490 6.80 3.15 32.12
C ALA A 490 6.65 1.75 31.52
N VAL A 491 7.51 1.37 30.57
CA VAL A 491 7.46 0.03 29.95
C VAL A 491 7.61 -1.07 31.01
N LYS A 492 8.60 -0.99 31.90
CA LYS A 492 8.78 -1.97 32.99
C LYS A 492 7.55 -2.12 33.89
N LYS A 493 6.90 -1.01 34.23
CA LYS A 493 5.71 -0.98 35.06
C LYS A 493 4.51 -1.60 34.38
N GLU A 494 4.30 -1.27 33.12
CA GLU A 494 3.11 -1.71 32.39
C GLU A 494 3.21 -3.18 31.93
N VAL A 495 4.38 -3.63 31.52
CA VAL A 495 4.62 -5.05 31.16
C VAL A 495 4.42 -5.99 32.38
N ALA A 496 4.70 -5.52 33.57
CA ALA A 496 4.47 -6.29 34.81
C ALA A 496 3.01 -6.21 35.32
N ALA A 497 2.15 -5.44 34.67
CA ALA A 497 0.77 -5.27 35.10
C ALA A 497 -0.07 -6.53 34.84
N PRO A 498 -1.00 -6.91 35.74
CA PRO A 498 -1.86 -8.08 35.58
C PRO A 498 -3.10 -7.81 34.71
N GLU A 499 -3.18 -6.66 34.07
CA GLU A 499 -4.30 -6.20 33.26
C GLU A 499 -3.78 -5.48 31.99
N PRO A 500 -4.61 -5.33 30.94
CA PRO A 500 -4.22 -4.63 29.73
C PRO A 500 -3.80 -3.19 29.99
N SER A 501 -2.73 -2.75 29.33
CA SER A 501 -2.22 -1.39 29.44
C SER A 501 -1.85 -0.79 28.09
N VAL A 502 -1.93 0.54 27.99
CA VAL A 502 -1.57 1.30 26.81
C VAL A 502 -0.55 2.37 27.18
N ILE A 503 0.56 2.40 26.46
CA ILE A 503 1.54 3.50 26.52
C ILE A 503 1.48 4.25 25.20
N ILE A 504 1.12 5.52 25.20
CA ILE A 504 1.17 6.41 24.06
C ILE A 504 2.53 7.09 24.05
N SER A 505 3.41 6.63 23.17
CA SER A 505 4.74 7.17 22.95
C SER A 505 4.63 8.38 22.01
N ARG A 506 4.45 9.58 22.58
CA ARG A 506 4.09 10.77 21.82
C ARG A 506 5.27 11.69 21.60
N ARG A 507 5.61 11.90 20.33
CA ARG A 507 6.52 12.95 19.86
C ARG A 507 6.31 13.14 18.35
N PRO A 508 6.15 14.40 17.87
CA PRO A 508 5.91 14.66 16.45
C PRO A 508 7.01 14.11 15.53
N CYS A 509 6.63 13.71 14.33
CA CYS A 509 7.58 13.31 13.29
C CYS A 509 8.56 14.44 13.00
N ALA A 510 9.85 14.09 12.92
CA ALA A 510 10.93 15.07 12.70
C ALA A 510 10.84 15.82 11.35
N LEU A 511 10.06 15.33 10.41
CA LEU A 511 9.88 15.90 9.07
C LEU A 511 8.63 16.78 8.94
N LEU A 512 7.83 16.93 10.01
CA LEU A 512 6.69 17.84 10.00
C LEU A 512 7.15 19.30 9.92
N LYS A 513 6.49 20.09 9.05
CA LYS A 513 6.85 21.50 8.79
C LYS A 513 6.89 22.38 10.04
N GLY A 514 6.13 22.07 11.07
CA GLY A 514 6.08 22.82 12.35
C GLY A 514 7.18 22.45 13.35
N VAL A 515 7.91 21.35 13.12
CA VAL A 515 8.96 20.87 14.04
C VAL A 515 10.27 21.55 13.74
N LYS A 516 10.78 22.30 14.74
CA LYS A 516 12.05 23.01 14.63
C LYS A 516 13.11 22.34 15.51
N PHE A 517 14.33 22.30 15.02
CA PHE A 517 15.49 21.78 15.72
C PHE A 517 16.56 22.88 15.88
N PRO A 518 17.40 22.80 16.94
CA PRO A 518 18.39 23.83 17.22
C PRO A 518 19.58 23.88 16.25
N GLY A 519 19.69 22.89 15.35
CA GLY A 519 20.84 22.74 14.45
C GLY A 519 21.83 21.67 14.92
N PRO A 520 22.83 21.35 14.09
CA PRO A 520 23.76 20.26 14.34
C PRO A 520 24.47 20.36 15.68
N ILE A 521 24.71 19.21 16.29
CA ILE A 521 25.59 19.09 17.48
C ILE A 521 26.84 18.29 17.11
N SER A 522 27.89 18.40 17.92
CA SER A 522 29.19 17.75 17.69
C SER A 522 29.58 16.82 18.83
N ILE A 523 30.64 16.02 18.61
CA ILE A 523 31.28 15.22 19.63
C ILE A 523 32.61 15.84 20.00
N ASN A 524 32.75 16.31 21.24
CA ASN A 524 34.01 16.77 21.79
C ASN A 524 34.98 15.60 21.88
N LYS A 525 36.10 15.69 21.15
CA LYS A 525 37.10 14.61 21.02
C LYS A 525 37.81 14.29 22.31
N ASP A 526 38.01 15.30 23.17
CA ASP A 526 38.77 15.18 24.43
C ASP A 526 37.91 14.48 25.50
N LYS A 527 36.60 14.75 25.51
CA LYS A 527 35.63 14.08 26.41
C LYS A 527 35.18 12.70 25.91
N CYS A 528 35.34 12.41 24.61
CA CYS A 528 34.86 11.17 24.02
C CYS A 528 35.81 10.00 24.30
N VAL A 529 35.37 9.04 25.09
CA VAL A 529 36.12 7.79 25.41
C VAL A 529 35.96 6.70 24.36
N GLY A 530 35.28 6.93 23.24
CA GLY A 530 35.13 5.95 22.16
C GLY A 530 34.21 4.76 22.45
N CYS A 531 33.37 4.82 23.46
CA CYS A 531 32.50 3.71 23.92
C CYS A 531 31.39 3.29 22.96
N LYS A 532 31.12 4.06 21.89
CA LYS A 532 30.15 3.80 20.84
C LYS A 532 28.68 3.70 21.30
N MET A 533 28.35 4.08 22.53
CA MET A 533 26.97 4.03 23.05
C MET A 533 26.01 4.85 22.22
N CYS A 534 26.42 6.03 21.71
CA CYS A 534 25.64 6.90 20.84
C CYS A 534 25.23 6.22 19.52
N MET A 535 26.01 5.27 19.02
CA MET A 535 25.71 4.53 17.78
C MET A 535 24.58 3.54 17.97
N ARG A 536 24.31 3.08 19.19
CA ARG A 536 23.21 2.14 19.49
C ARG A 536 21.83 2.75 19.24
N ILE A 537 21.73 4.09 19.10
CA ILE A 537 20.52 4.79 18.70
C ILE A 537 20.23 4.57 17.20
N GLY A 538 21.22 4.14 16.41
CA GLY A 538 21.08 3.90 14.98
C GLY A 538 20.88 5.17 14.15
N CYS A 539 21.26 6.36 14.67
CA CYS A 539 21.10 7.61 13.93
C CYS A 539 22.05 7.68 12.72
N PRO A 540 21.54 7.95 11.50
CA PRO A 540 22.39 8.00 10.30
C PRO A 540 23.41 9.16 10.32
N ALA A 541 23.17 10.18 11.13
CA ALA A 541 24.13 11.26 11.33
C ALA A 541 25.35 10.86 12.18
N ILE A 542 25.37 9.67 12.81
CA ILE A 542 26.51 9.20 13.62
C ILE A 542 27.25 8.12 12.87
N VAL A 543 28.45 8.44 12.44
CA VAL A 543 29.33 7.54 11.65
C VAL A 543 30.64 7.26 12.39
N LEU A 544 31.31 6.17 12.03
CA LEU A 544 32.65 5.89 12.52
C LEU A 544 33.70 6.48 11.58
N LYS A 545 34.60 7.34 12.13
CA LYS A 545 35.82 7.76 11.45
C LYS A 545 37.02 7.39 12.32
N ASN A 546 37.97 6.65 11.77
CA ASN A 546 39.15 6.16 12.49
C ASN A 546 38.81 5.47 13.84
N GLY A 547 37.76 4.64 13.83
CA GLY A 547 37.33 3.85 15.00
C GLY A 547 36.55 4.62 16.07
N ARG A 548 36.39 5.95 15.94
CA ARG A 548 35.64 6.83 16.86
C ARG A 548 34.34 7.32 16.23
N PRO A 549 33.25 7.47 17.00
CA PRO A 549 32.03 8.07 16.51
C PRO A 549 32.21 9.56 16.22
N VAL A 550 31.66 10.02 15.08
CA VAL A 550 31.64 11.42 14.65
C VAL A 550 30.21 11.72 14.19
N ILE A 551 29.75 12.94 14.43
CA ILE A 551 28.46 13.42 13.93
C ILE A 551 28.68 14.13 12.58
N ASP A 552 27.95 13.69 11.57
CA ASP A 552 27.85 14.38 10.29
C ASP A 552 26.88 15.56 10.43
N SER A 553 27.43 16.78 10.36
CA SER A 553 26.66 18.02 10.52
C SER A 553 25.64 18.24 9.40
N THR A 554 25.84 17.64 8.22
CA THR A 554 24.91 17.76 7.08
C THR A 554 23.64 16.96 7.29
N LEU A 555 23.70 15.90 8.11
CA LEU A 555 22.57 15.03 8.43
C LEU A 555 21.97 15.32 9.82
N CYS A 556 22.74 15.92 10.72
CA CYS A 556 22.31 16.14 12.10
C CYS A 556 21.36 17.34 12.22
N ASN A 557 20.16 17.12 12.77
CA ASN A 557 19.21 18.19 13.09
C ASN A 557 19.32 18.71 14.54
N GLY A 558 20.14 18.08 15.40
CA GLY A 558 20.34 18.51 16.80
C GLY A 558 19.25 18.05 17.78
N CYS A 559 18.51 17.00 17.48
CA CYS A 559 17.43 16.47 18.35
C CYS A 559 17.86 16.07 19.77
N GLY A 560 19.16 15.87 20.00
CA GLY A 560 19.75 15.62 21.32
C GLY A 560 19.58 14.19 21.86
N LEU A 561 18.93 13.24 21.15
CA LEU A 561 18.73 11.88 21.64
C LEU A 561 20.07 11.17 21.96
N CYS A 562 21.08 11.33 21.12
CA CYS A 562 22.41 10.76 21.34
C CYS A 562 23.13 11.34 22.57
N LYS A 563 22.82 12.58 22.97
CA LYS A 563 23.32 13.19 24.20
C LYS A 563 22.81 12.44 25.44
N ARG A 564 21.56 11.94 25.42
CA ARG A 564 20.93 11.19 26.52
C ARG A 564 21.65 9.89 26.87
N VAL A 565 22.31 9.26 25.90
CA VAL A 565 23.05 8.00 26.13
C VAL A 565 24.55 8.20 26.31
N CYS A 566 25.05 9.45 26.22
CA CYS A 566 26.46 9.76 26.34
C CYS A 566 26.85 9.98 27.80
N LYS A 567 27.32 8.94 28.50
CA LYS A 567 27.74 9.05 29.90
C LYS A 567 28.87 10.09 30.13
N PRO A 568 29.89 10.20 29.25
CA PRO A 568 30.93 11.23 29.42
C PRO A 568 30.49 12.67 29.10
N ASN A 569 29.22 12.88 28.72
CA ASN A 569 28.70 14.19 28.27
C ASN A 569 29.55 14.82 27.14
N ALA A 570 30.07 14.00 26.23
CA ALA A 570 30.90 14.43 25.13
C ALA A 570 30.12 14.99 23.93
N ILE A 571 28.78 14.98 23.94
CA ILE A 571 27.92 15.39 22.82
C ILE A 571 27.17 16.67 23.15
N GLY A 572 27.31 17.70 22.32
CA GLY A 572 26.67 19.00 22.51
C GLY A 572 26.91 19.96 21.36
N THR A 573 26.50 21.22 21.53
CA THR A 573 26.90 22.33 20.63
C THR A 573 28.37 22.65 20.86
N GLU A 574 29.08 23.01 19.82
CA GLU A 574 30.41 23.59 19.97
C GLU A 574 30.25 24.91 20.72
N GLU A 575 30.95 25.05 21.86
CA GLU A 575 31.13 26.31 22.58
C GLU A 575 32.15 27.15 21.84
#